data_2b88b39ac3483da96fd2414cbe3eddcf
#
_entry.id   2b88b39ac3483da96fd2414cbe3eddcf
#
_cell.length_a   1.000
_cell.length_b   1.000
_cell.length_c   1.000
_cell.angle_alpha   90.00
_cell.angle_beta   90.00
_cell.angle_gamma   90.00
#
_symmetry.space_group_name_H-M   'P 1'
#
loop_
_entity.id
_entity.type
_entity.pdbx_description
1 polymer ?
#
loop_
_entity_poly.entity_id
_entity_poly.type
_entity_poly.pdbx_seq_one_letter_code
_entity_poly.pdbx_strand_id
1 'polypeptide(L)'
;MGGGNMFTRREFLKTTAATGALAATSGLAAPAIAQDAAIKLGYVSPQTGPLAAFGEADKFVIDSFLSTTKSMGLNYEVVVKDSQSNPNRAAEVAKELIVDDEVNLILVASTPETTNPVATTCEVEEMPCISTVAPWQPWFIGQQGNPGDPTSWKPFNYAYHFFWGLEDVIAVFTNMWSQIETNKKVGGLFPNDGDGNAWGDKVVGFPPVLEKMGYALTDPGRYQNMTDDFSAQINAFKSGGCEIITGVVIPPDFTTFWNQAKQQGFAPKIASIGKALLFPQTVEALGNAGHNLSSEVWWTPSHPFKSSLTGETSSQVAEAFTKATSRPWTQPIGFAHTLFELAVDVMKRADDPTDSDVVAQAIAATKLDTLVGPIAWDGKNLPPFAAKNVAKTPLVGGQWRLKDGGGYDLVITDNKTAPNIPVGGKMEAIA
;
A
#
# COMPACT_ATOMS: atom_id res chain seq x y z
N MET A 1 -26.10 14.89 37.45
CA MET A 1 -25.92 14.90 36.02
C MET A 1 -24.92 16.01 35.72
N GLY A 2 -23.65 15.70 35.62
CA GLY A 2 -22.59 16.65 35.35
C GLY A 2 -21.85 16.18 34.11
N GLY A 3 -22.12 16.83 32.97
CA GLY A 3 -21.34 16.62 31.74
C GLY A 3 -20.00 17.31 31.89
N GLY A 4 -18.94 16.54 31.98
CA GLY A 4 -17.57 17.07 31.87
C GLY A 4 -17.26 17.30 30.42
N ASN A 5 -17.15 18.57 29.99
CA ASN A 5 -16.55 18.91 28.72
C ASN A 5 -15.08 18.54 28.78
N MET A 6 -14.67 17.55 28.01
CA MET A 6 -13.24 17.33 27.71
C MET A 6 -12.79 18.45 26.76
N PHE A 7 -11.90 19.29 27.21
CA PHE A 7 -11.27 20.32 26.38
C PHE A 7 -10.36 19.62 25.36
N THR A 8 -10.50 19.97 24.09
CA THR A 8 -9.58 19.51 23.05
C THR A 8 -8.22 20.19 23.18
N ARG A 9 -7.15 19.56 22.67
CA ARG A 9 -5.78 20.09 22.65
C ARG A 9 -5.73 21.52 22.07
N ARG A 10 -6.61 21.82 21.12
CA ARG A 10 -6.74 23.13 20.45
C ARG A 10 -7.23 24.23 21.40
N GLU A 11 -8.10 23.92 22.36
CA GLU A 11 -8.60 24.89 23.33
C GLU A 11 -7.55 25.20 24.43
N PHE A 12 -6.75 24.20 24.80
CA PHE A 12 -5.68 24.39 25.79
C PHE A 12 -4.58 25.35 25.30
N LEU A 13 -4.17 25.23 24.03
CA LEU A 13 -3.13 26.07 23.44
C LEU A 13 -3.60 27.52 23.19
N LYS A 14 -4.88 27.76 22.94
CA LYS A 14 -5.43 29.12 22.77
C LYS A 14 -5.53 29.92 24.06
N THR A 15 -5.58 29.25 25.21
CA THR A 15 -5.72 29.94 26.53
C THR A 15 -4.36 30.41 27.08
N THR A 16 -3.24 29.86 26.58
CA THR A 16 -1.90 30.24 27.11
C THR A 16 -1.29 31.46 26.39
N ALA A 17 -1.84 31.91 25.27
CA ALA A 17 -1.29 33.04 24.49
C ALA A 17 -1.75 34.44 24.91
N ALA A 18 -2.60 34.58 25.95
CA ALA A 18 -3.25 35.87 26.29
C ALA A 18 -2.66 36.63 27.47
N THR A 19 -1.53 36.22 28.05
CA THR A 19 -0.98 36.94 29.23
C THR A 19 0.52 37.22 29.09
N GLY A 20 0.88 38.24 28.32
CA GLY A 20 2.29 38.60 28.19
C GLY A 20 2.56 39.86 27.34
N ALA A 21 1.88 40.98 27.60
CA ALA A 21 2.27 42.27 27.02
C ALA A 21 2.58 43.25 28.14
N LEU A 22 3.84 43.53 28.38
CA LEU A 22 4.42 44.85 28.72
C LEU A 22 5.86 44.71 29.25
N ALA A 23 6.85 44.98 28.40
CA ALA A 23 8.07 45.73 28.75
C ALA A 23 8.89 45.94 27.46
N ALA A 24 8.80 47.15 26.93
CA ALA A 24 9.69 47.62 25.88
C ALA A 24 11.01 48.10 26.49
N THR A 25 12.15 47.51 26.06
CA THR A 25 13.45 48.21 26.06
C THR A 25 14.22 47.82 24.81
N SER A 26 14.60 48.83 24.06
CA SER A 26 15.32 48.83 22.80
C SER A 26 16.69 48.16 22.90
N GLY A 27 16.83 47.04 22.24
CA GLY A 27 18.08 46.47 21.79
C GLY A 27 17.83 45.93 20.37
N LEU A 28 18.57 46.46 19.39
CA LEU A 28 18.61 45.90 18.04
C LEU A 28 19.19 44.49 18.13
N ALA A 29 18.32 43.51 18.42
CA ALA A 29 18.63 42.11 18.18
C ALA A 29 18.66 41.94 16.65
N ALA A 30 19.83 41.62 16.08
CA ALA A 30 19.89 41.03 14.76
C ALA A 30 18.86 39.89 14.70
N PRO A 31 18.12 39.73 13.61
CA PRO A 31 17.23 38.56 13.51
C PRO A 31 18.11 37.34 13.71
N ALA A 32 17.92 36.66 14.86
CA ALA A 32 18.31 35.26 14.94
C ALA A 32 17.61 34.61 13.76
N ILE A 33 18.38 34.08 12.80
CA ILE A 33 17.86 33.14 11.82
C ILE A 33 17.31 32.04 12.70
N ALA A 34 16.01 32.07 12.94
CA ALA A 34 15.31 30.94 13.53
C ALA A 34 15.64 29.82 12.57
N GLN A 35 16.46 28.88 13.01
CA GLN A 35 16.66 27.62 12.31
C GLN A 35 15.26 27.03 12.26
N ASP A 36 14.65 27.03 11.08
CA ASP A 36 13.28 26.53 10.91
C ASP A 36 13.19 25.17 11.61
N ALA A 37 12.23 25.04 12.54
CA ALA A 37 12.03 23.80 13.27
C ALA A 37 11.89 22.65 12.26
N ALA A 38 12.50 21.51 12.55
CA ALA A 38 12.42 20.38 11.64
C ALA A 38 10.96 19.94 11.45
N ILE A 39 10.56 19.71 10.21
CA ILE A 39 9.30 19.06 9.91
C ILE A 39 9.46 17.57 10.25
N LYS A 40 8.69 17.11 11.23
CA LYS A 40 8.73 15.73 11.69
C LYS A 40 7.68 14.91 10.97
N LEU A 41 8.12 13.85 10.26
CA LEU A 41 7.26 12.88 9.63
C LEU A 41 7.26 11.59 10.45
N GLY A 42 6.08 11.08 10.82
CA GLY A 42 5.92 9.75 11.35
C GLY A 42 5.85 8.75 10.19
N TYR A 43 6.55 7.62 10.29
CA TYR A 43 6.48 6.56 9.30
C TYR A 43 6.17 5.22 9.99
N VAL A 44 5.08 4.58 9.60
CA VAL A 44 4.65 3.27 10.14
C VAL A 44 4.67 2.22 9.05
N SER A 45 5.39 1.12 9.30
CA SER A 45 5.41 -0.05 8.42
C SER A 45 5.62 -1.34 9.22
N PRO A 46 5.34 -2.53 8.63
CA PRO A 46 5.61 -3.80 9.27
C PRO A 46 7.08 -4.21 9.05
N GLN A 47 8.00 -3.69 9.87
CA GLN A 47 9.42 -4.04 9.76
C GLN A 47 9.73 -5.45 10.28
N THR A 48 8.85 -5.99 11.14
CA THR A 48 8.92 -7.35 11.67
C THR A 48 7.58 -8.08 11.52
N GLY A 49 7.61 -9.41 11.70
CA GLY A 49 6.43 -10.26 11.59
C GLY A 49 6.12 -10.74 10.16
N PRO A 50 4.94 -11.34 9.92
CA PRO A 50 4.61 -12.01 8.66
C PRO A 50 4.56 -11.09 7.43
N LEU A 51 4.40 -9.77 7.62
CA LEU A 51 4.35 -8.76 6.56
C LEU A 51 5.68 -8.02 6.39
N ALA A 52 6.77 -8.46 7.04
CA ALA A 52 8.06 -7.73 7.04
C ALA A 52 8.63 -7.46 5.64
N ALA A 53 8.29 -8.29 4.65
CA ALA A 53 8.69 -8.07 3.26
C ALA A 53 8.22 -6.70 2.70
N PHE A 54 7.11 -6.17 3.19
CA PHE A 54 6.60 -4.86 2.77
C PHE A 54 7.46 -3.69 3.27
N GLY A 55 8.12 -3.83 4.43
CA GLY A 55 9.02 -2.82 5.00
C GLY A 55 10.49 -2.97 4.58
N GLU A 56 10.82 -3.95 3.75
CA GLU A 56 12.20 -4.28 3.38
C GLU A 56 12.98 -3.13 2.73
N ALA A 57 12.30 -2.27 2.00
CA ALA A 57 12.91 -1.14 1.30
C ALA A 57 12.94 0.16 2.11
N ASP A 58 12.26 0.22 3.23
CA ASP A 58 12.00 1.47 3.98
C ASP A 58 13.27 2.22 4.34
N LYS A 59 14.26 1.50 4.89
CA LYS A 59 15.53 2.14 5.27
C LYS A 59 16.20 2.83 4.08
N PHE A 60 16.24 2.19 2.92
CA PHE A 60 16.83 2.77 1.72
C PHE A 60 16.06 4.02 1.27
N VAL A 61 14.74 3.95 1.25
CA VAL A 61 13.89 5.07 0.84
C VAL A 61 14.03 6.26 1.79
N ILE A 62 14.01 6.00 3.10
CA ILE A 62 14.15 7.04 4.14
C ILE A 62 15.53 7.68 4.10
N ASP A 63 16.60 6.90 4.00
CA ASP A 63 17.97 7.41 3.90
C ASP A 63 18.15 8.28 2.64
N SER A 64 17.60 7.85 1.50
CA SER A 64 17.60 8.61 0.25
C SER A 64 16.82 9.92 0.40
N PHE A 65 15.64 9.87 0.98
CA PHE A 65 14.79 11.04 1.27
C PHE A 65 15.53 12.07 2.13
N LEU A 66 16.08 11.66 3.28
CA LEU A 66 16.78 12.56 4.20
C LEU A 66 18.03 13.16 3.56
N SER A 67 18.78 12.39 2.78
CA SER A 67 19.94 12.89 2.03
C SER A 67 19.51 13.92 0.99
N THR A 68 18.47 13.65 0.23
CA THR A 68 17.95 14.54 -0.82
C THR A 68 17.42 15.84 -0.25
N THR A 69 16.55 15.78 0.76
CA THR A 69 15.97 16.98 1.38
C THR A 69 17.03 17.86 2.05
N LYS A 70 18.02 17.25 2.70
CA LYS A 70 19.18 17.97 3.25
C LYS A 70 19.96 18.70 2.16
N SER A 71 20.18 18.08 1.00
CA SER A 71 20.87 18.73 -0.14
C SER A 71 20.10 19.91 -0.74
N MET A 72 18.77 19.90 -0.59
CA MET A 72 17.86 20.99 -0.96
C MET A 72 17.77 22.10 0.09
N GLY A 73 18.45 21.97 1.23
CA GLY A 73 18.36 22.91 2.35
C GLY A 73 17.06 22.79 3.16
N LEU A 74 16.34 21.67 3.03
CA LEU A 74 15.10 21.38 3.76
C LEU A 74 15.43 20.61 5.04
N ASN A 75 14.76 20.94 6.14
CA ASN A 75 14.97 20.32 7.44
C ASN A 75 13.83 19.36 7.79
N TYR A 76 14.03 18.07 7.50
CA TYR A 76 13.09 16.99 7.80
C TYR A 76 13.68 16.00 8.80
N GLU A 77 12.83 15.48 9.67
CA GLU A 77 13.09 14.33 10.53
C GLU A 77 12.06 13.24 10.25
N VAL A 78 12.47 11.98 10.25
CA VAL A 78 11.56 10.82 10.09
C VAL A 78 11.63 9.95 11.33
N VAL A 79 10.51 9.85 12.05
CA VAL A 79 10.35 8.96 13.20
C VAL A 79 9.70 7.67 12.72
N VAL A 80 10.46 6.59 12.74
CA VAL A 80 10.03 5.28 12.22
C VAL A 80 9.52 4.41 13.35
N LYS A 81 8.34 3.81 13.16
CA LYS A 81 7.73 2.85 14.10
C LYS A 81 7.40 1.55 13.40
N ASP A 82 7.70 0.45 14.06
CA ASP A 82 7.36 -0.90 13.61
C ASP A 82 5.97 -1.32 14.11
N SER A 83 5.06 -1.60 13.18
CA SER A 83 3.73 -2.17 13.51
C SER A 83 3.79 -3.64 13.93
N GLN A 84 4.94 -4.30 13.74
CA GLN A 84 5.15 -5.72 14.04
C GLN A 84 4.12 -6.64 13.34
N SER A 85 3.61 -6.21 12.19
CA SER A 85 2.51 -6.89 11.48
C SER A 85 1.26 -7.12 12.36
N ASN A 86 1.04 -6.28 13.37
CA ASN A 86 -0.01 -6.42 14.37
C ASN A 86 -0.91 -5.18 14.39
N PRO A 87 -2.25 -5.33 14.25
CA PRO A 87 -3.18 -4.21 14.17
C PRO A 87 -3.24 -3.38 15.47
N ASN A 88 -3.11 -4.02 16.64
CA ASN A 88 -3.12 -3.30 17.91
C ASN A 88 -1.84 -2.46 18.06
N ARG A 89 -0.67 -3.06 17.73
CA ARG A 89 0.59 -2.33 17.76
C ARG A 89 0.61 -1.18 16.76
N ALA A 90 0.01 -1.35 15.60
CA ALA A 90 -0.12 -0.29 14.60
C ALA A 90 -0.88 0.94 15.14
N ALA A 91 -2.01 0.72 15.85
CA ALA A 91 -2.75 1.79 16.51
C ALA A 91 -1.94 2.45 17.65
N GLU A 92 -1.24 1.64 18.46
CA GLU A 92 -0.39 2.14 19.57
C GLU A 92 0.73 3.04 19.05
N VAL A 93 1.49 2.60 18.05
CA VAL A 93 2.60 3.38 17.49
C VAL A 93 2.13 4.65 16.79
N ALA A 94 0.94 4.64 16.18
CA ALA A 94 0.34 5.85 15.65
C ALA A 94 0.10 6.88 16.76
N LYS A 95 -0.42 6.43 17.89
CA LYS A 95 -0.64 7.30 19.05
C LYS A 95 0.66 7.80 19.67
N GLU A 96 1.71 6.94 19.76
CA GLU A 96 3.05 7.38 20.20
C GLU A 96 3.58 8.51 19.30
N LEU A 97 3.49 8.36 17.96
CA LEU A 97 3.92 9.39 17.01
C LEU A 97 3.20 10.72 17.20
N ILE A 98 1.90 10.68 17.52
CA ILE A 98 1.08 11.87 17.72
C ILE A 98 1.40 12.57 19.04
N VAL A 99 1.44 11.79 20.14
CA VAL A 99 1.47 12.34 21.51
C VAL A 99 2.88 12.54 22.02
N ASP A 100 3.78 11.57 21.78
CA ASP A 100 5.12 11.58 22.37
C ASP A 100 6.16 12.18 21.41
N ASP A 101 6.05 11.85 20.10
CA ASP A 101 7.00 12.31 19.09
C ASP A 101 6.58 13.66 18.46
N GLU A 102 5.30 14.05 18.57
CA GLU A 102 4.72 15.32 18.06
C GLU A 102 5.02 15.53 16.57
N VAL A 103 4.69 14.52 15.74
CA VAL A 103 4.91 14.57 14.28
C VAL A 103 3.88 15.48 13.59
N ASN A 104 4.23 16.02 12.43
CA ASN A 104 3.37 16.92 11.65
C ASN A 104 2.49 16.18 10.64
N LEU A 105 2.92 15.00 10.18
CA LEU A 105 2.23 14.15 9.20
C LEU A 105 2.62 12.70 9.44
N ILE A 106 1.66 11.78 9.37
CA ILE A 106 1.92 10.34 9.42
C ILE A 106 1.83 9.75 8.02
N LEU A 107 2.86 8.96 7.66
CA LEU A 107 2.96 8.17 6.44
C LEU A 107 2.87 6.69 6.80
N VAL A 108 2.06 5.91 6.07
CA VAL A 108 1.95 4.47 6.34
C VAL A 108 1.90 3.66 5.06
N ALA A 109 2.71 2.60 4.99
CA ALA A 109 2.80 1.69 3.85
C ALA A 109 2.66 0.26 4.32
N SER A 110 1.44 -0.30 4.22
CA SER A 110 1.16 -1.68 4.61
C SER A 110 -0.19 -2.16 4.07
N THR A 111 -0.48 -3.43 4.32
CA THR A 111 -1.78 -4.05 4.05
C THR A 111 -2.87 -3.48 4.97
N PRO A 112 -4.18 -3.71 4.70
CA PRO A 112 -5.27 -3.14 5.51
C PRO A 112 -5.16 -3.42 7.00
N GLU A 113 -4.61 -4.59 7.40
CA GLU A 113 -4.52 -5.01 8.81
C GLU A 113 -3.74 -4.04 9.69
N THR A 114 -2.73 -3.38 9.14
CA THR A 114 -1.90 -2.44 9.90
C THR A 114 -2.03 -1.00 9.41
N THR A 115 -2.50 -0.78 8.19
CA THR A 115 -2.78 0.57 7.66
C THR A 115 -4.06 1.16 8.25
N ASN A 116 -5.16 0.39 8.32
CA ASN A 116 -6.43 0.89 8.82
C ASN A 116 -6.37 1.34 10.30
N PRO A 117 -5.76 0.58 11.23
CA PRO A 117 -5.62 1.05 12.61
C PRO A 117 -4.85 2.38 12.74
N VAL A 118 -3.80 2.57 11.93
CA VAL A 118 -3.07 3.85 11.89
C VAL A 118 -3.96 4.97 11.39
N ALA A 119 -4.60 4.78 10.22
CA ALA A 119 -5.45 5.80 9.61
C ALA A 119 -6.66 6.15 10.48
N THR A 120 -7.27 5.15 11.15
CA THR A 120 -8.37 5.36 12.09
C THR A 120 -7.92 6.16 13.32
N THR A 121 -6.73 5.84 13.88
CA THR A 121 -6.16 6.61 14.99
C THR A 121 -5.91 8.05 14.58
N CYS A 122 -5.34 8.26 13.40
CA CYS A 122 -5.09 9.60 12.85
C CYS A 122 -6.40 10.40 12.66
N GLU A 123 -7.45 9.76 12.14
CA GLU A 123 -8.75 10.43 11.97
C GLU A 123 -9.36 10.86 13.32
N VAL A 124 -9.26 10.01 14.36
CA VAL A 124 -9.77 10.31 15.70
C VAL A 124 -8.98 11.40 16.41
N GLU A 125 -7.66 11.42 16.24
CA GLU A 125 -6.75 12.37 16.89
C GLU A 125 -6.52 13.65 16.04
N GLU A 126 -7.27 13.82 14.93
CA GLU A 126 -7.17 14.96 14.01
C GLU A 126 -5.74 15.15 13.45
N MET A 127 -5.05 14.03 13.16
CA MET A 127 -3.69 14.00 12.62
C MET A 127 -3.71 13.70 11.11
N PRO A 128 -3.14 14.56 10.25
CA PRO A 128 -3.01 14.27 8.84
C PRO A 128 -2.25 12.96 8.58
N CYS A 129 -2.80 12.10 7.71
CA CYS A 129 -2.23 10.81 7.38
C CYS A 129 -2.34 10.54 5.88
N ILE A 130 -1.23 10.12 5.27
CA ILE A 130 -1.22 9.59 3.91
C ILE A 130 -0.80 8.12 3.96
N SER A 131 -1.62 7.25 3.38
CA SER A 131 -1.41 5.81 3.38
C SER A 131 -1.40 5.22 1.98
N THR A 132 -0.83 4.01 1.85
CA THR A 132 -0.76 3.27 0.59
C THR A 132 -0.63 1.76 0.83
N VAL A 133 -0.54 0.97 -0.24
CA VAL A 133 -0.27 -0.48 -0.23
C VAL A 133 -1.47 -1.33 0.26
N ALA A 134 -2.66 -0.78 0.27
CA ALA A 134 -3.91 -1.50 0.48
C ALA A 134 -4.89 -1.19 -0.65
N PRO A 135 -5.62 -2.15 -1.24
CA PRO A 135 -6.71 -1.81 -2.14
C PRO A 135 -7.69 -0.85 -1.47
N TRP A 136 -8.17 0.16 -2.22
CA TRP A 136 -8.91 1.24 -1.59
C TRP A 136 -10.22 0.79 -0.91
N GLN A 137 -10.86 -0.28 -1.39
CA GLN A 137 -12.10 -0.78 -0.78
C GLN A 137 -11.88 -1.33 0.64
N PRO A 138 -10.99 -2.31 0.89
CA PRO A 138 -10.74 -2.76 2.26
C PRO A 138 -10.17 -1.64 3.14
N TRP A 139 -9.41 -0.69 2.57
CA TRP A 139 -8.95 0.47 3.31
C TRP A 139 -10.12 1.38 3.72
N PHE A 140 -10.96 1.81 2.78
CA PHE A 140 -12.05 2.75 3.05
C PHE A 140 -13.18 2.11 3.86
N ILE A 141 -13.66 0.94 3.40
CA ILE A 141 -14.81 0.26 4.00
C ILE A 141 -14.46 -0.28 5.39
N GLY A 142 -13.24 -0.81 5.55
CA GLY A 142 -12.77 -1.39 6.83
C GLY A 142 -12.66 -0.39 7.98
N GLN A 143 -12.68 0.92 7.70
CA GLN A 143 -12.66 1.99 8.68
C GLN A 143 -14.05 2.60 8.96
N GLN A 144 -15.09 2.16 8.24
CA GLN A 144 -16.45 2.64 8.48
C GLN A 144 -17.06 2.01 9.72
N GLY A 145 -17.82 2.79 10.49
CA GLY A 145 -18.50 2.30 11.71
C GLY A 145 -19.52 1.19 11.45
N ASN A 146 -20.09 1.14 10.25
CA ASN A 146 -20.94 0.05 9.77
C ASN A 146 -20.54 -0.35 8.35
N PRO A 147 -19.54 -1.23 8.18
CA PRO A 147 -19.05 -1.64 6.86
C PRO A 147 -20.12 -2.28 5.96
N GLY A 148 -21.14 -2.90 6.54
CA GLY A 148 -22.24 -3.57 5.82
C GLY A 148 -23.32 -2.64 5.28
N ASP A 149 -23.31 -1.35 5.63
CA ASP A 149 -24.33 -0.38 5.20
C ASP A 149 -23.71 0.81 4.45
N PRO A 150 -23.64 0.74 3.11
CA PRO A 150 -23.07 1.82 2.29
C PRO A 150 -23.74 3.19 2.47
N THR A 151 -24.99 3.24 2.96
CA THR A 151 -25.71 4.50 3.19
C THR A 151 -25.19 5.26 4.41
N SER A 152 -24.48 4.57 5.31
CA SER A 152 -23.87 5.14 6.51
C SER A 152 -22.43 5.59 6.32
N TRP A 153 -21.78 5.25 5.19
CA TRP A 153 -20.35 5.55 4.95
C TRP A 153 -20.10 7.04 4.81
N LYS A 154 -19.01 7.48 5.42
CA LYS A 154 -18.60 8.89 5.43
C LYS A 154 -17.16 9.04 4.98
N PRO A 155 -16.84 10.11 4.24
CA PRO A 155 -15.46 10.48 3.97
C PRO A 155 -14.75 10.88 5.26
N PHE A 156 -13.43 10.71 5.25
CA PHE A 156 -12.53 11.11 6.35
C PHE A 156 -12.12 12.58 6.21
N ASN A 157 -11.62 13.18 7.29
CA ASN A 157 -11.13 14.54 7.29
C ASN A 157 -9.60 14.60 7.20
N TYR A 158 -8.91 13.67 7.87
CA TYR A 158 -7.46 13.69 8.02
C TYR A 158 -6.77 12.48 7.35
N ALA A 159 -7.48 11.39 7.09
CA ALA A 159 -6.94 10.19 6.47
C ALA A 159 -7.11 10.21 4.94
N TYR A 160 -6.00 10.10 4.21
CA TYR A 160 -5.95 10.03 2.74
C TYR A 160 -5.18 8.80 2.29
N HIS A 161 -5.54 8.28 1.11
CA HIS A 161 -4.99 7.05 0.59
C HIS A 161 -4.76 7.11 -0.91
N PHE A 162 -3.66 6.54 -1.38
CA PHE A 162 -3.43 6.36 -2.81
C PHE A 162 -3.06 4.92 -3.11
N PHE A 163 -3.90 4.25 -3.87
CA PHE A 163 -3.67 2.89 -4.36
C PHE A 163 -4.74 2.52 -5.39
N TRP A 164 -4.56 1.39 -6.06
CA TRP A 164 -5.57 0.79 -6.94
C TRP A 164 -6.70 0.13 -6.14
N GLY A 165 -7.76 -0.31 -6.83
CA GLY A 165 -8.91 -0.97 -6.23
C GLY A 165 -9.11 -2.42 -6.68
N LEU A 166 -10.07 -3.09 -6.03
CA LEU A 166 -10.44 -4.47 -6.36
C LEU A 166 -10.86 -4.61 -7.83
N GLU A 167 -11.57 -3.61 -8.37
CA GLU A 167 -11.97 -3.59 -9.78
C GLU A 167 -10.76 -3.63 -10.73
N ASP A 168 -9.64 -3.00 -10.33
CA ASP A 168 -8.43 -2.96 -11.14
C ASP A 168 -7.72 -4.32 -11.14
N VAL A 169 -7.52 -4.95 -9.98
CA VAL A 169 -6.85 -6.25 -9.90
C VAL A 169 -7.69 -7.36 -10.53
N ILE A 170 -9.03 -7.32 -10.37
CA ILE A 170 -9.93 -8.27 -11.03
C ILE A 170 -9.81 -8.14 -12.55
N ALA A 171 -9.82 -6.90 -13.07
CA ALA A 171 -9.66 -6.65 -14.50
C ALA A 171 -8.29 -7.13 -15.01
N VAL A 172 -7.21 -6.82 -14.29
CA VAL A 172 -5.85 -7.23 -14.63
C VAL A 172 -5.73 -8.75 -14.66
N PHE A 173 -6.19 -9.45 -13.62
CA PHE A 173 -6.08 -10.91 -13.55
C PHE A 173 -6.92 -11.59 -14.63
N THR A 174 -8.16 -11.18 -14.83
CA THR A 174 -9.02 -11.77 -15.88
C THR A 174 -8.51 -11.46 -17.28
N ASN A 175 -7.90 -10.33 -17.53
CA ASN A 175 -7.21 -10.01 -18.77
C ASN A 175 -6.00 -10.94 -19.02
N MET A 176 -5.18 -11.17 -17.99
CA MET A 176 -4.07 -12.12 -18.06
C MET A 176 -4.57 -13.53 -18.36
N TRP A 177 -5.60 -14.01 -17.64
CA TRP A 177 -6.16 -15.37 -17.85
C TRP A 177 -6.75 -15.56 -19.25
N SER A 178 -7.30 -14.50 -19.85
CA SER A 178 -7.85 -14.56 -21.21
C SER A 178 -6.82 -14.84 -22.30
N GLN A 179 -5.52 -14.78 -21.99
CA GLN A 179 -4.43 -15.06 -22.92
C GLN A 179 -4.10 -16.56 -22.99
N ILE A 180 -4.64 -17.39 -22.09
CA ILE A 180 -4.37 -18.83 -22.00
C ILE A 180 -5.70 -19.58 -22.08
N GLU A 181 -5.74 -20.64 -22.90
CA GLU A 181 -6.91 -21.49 -22.97
C GLU A 181 -7.06 -22.33 -21.71
N THR A 182 -8.20 -22.17 -21.03
CA THR A 182 -8.54 -22.86 -19.78
C THR A 182 -10.00 -23.31 -19.79
N ASN A 183 -10.34 -24.20 -18.84
CA ASN A 183 -11.72 -24.61 -18.60
C ASN A 183 -12.54 -23.56 -17.80
N LYS A 184 -11.97 -22.38 -17.50
CA LYS A 184 -12.56 -21.30 -16.71
C LYS A 184 -12.99 -21.69 -15.30
N LYS A 185 -12.41 -22.73 -14.71
CA LYS A 185 -12.61 -23.10 -13.31
C LYS A 185 -11.49 -22.52 -12.46
N VAL A 186 -11.86 -21.71 -11.47
CA VAL A 186 -10.96 -20.91 -10.64
C VAL A 186 -11.03 -21.40 -9.20
N GLY A 187 -9.90 -21.66 -8.57
CA GLY A 187 -9.79 -21.87 -7.13
C GLY A 187 -9.43 -20.55 -6.43
N GLY A 188 -10.22 -20.15 -5.46
CA GLY A 188 -10.00 -18.94 -4.67
C GLY A 188 -9.30 -19.27 -3.36
N LEU A 189 -8.09 -18.70 -3.15
CA LEU A 189 -7.30 -18.85 -1.92
C LEU A 189 -7.33 -17.53 -1.16
N PHE A 190 -8.32 -17.36 -0.28
CA PHE A 190 -8.62 -16.10 0.42
C PHE A 190 -8.43 -16.27 1.94
N PRO A 191 -7.46 -15.57 2.56
CA PRO A 191 -7.26 -15.59 4.01
C PRO A 191 -8.41 -14.89 4.77
N ASN A 192 -8.50 -15.15 6.08
CA ASN A 192 -9.39 -14.44 6.99
C ASN A 192 -8.72 -13.14 7.48
N ASP A 193 -8.49 -12.23 6.55
CA ASP A 193 -7.98 -10.89 6.80
C ASP A 193 -8.73 -9.87 5.94
N GLY A 194 -8.40 -8.58 6.06
CA GLY A 194 -9.09 -7.51 5.35
C GLY A 194 -9.07 -7.67 3.83
N ASP A 195 -7.93 -8.06 3.26
CA ASP A 195 -7.82 -8.31 1.82
C ASP A 195 -8.53 -9.57 1.39
N GLY A 196 -8.31 -10.71 2.06
CA GLY A 196 -8.95 -11.97 1.71
C GLY A 196 -10.47 -11.93 1.81
N ASN A 197 -11.00 -11.23 2.81
CA ASN A 197 -12.42 -10.99 2.95
C ASN A 197 -12.96 -10.11 1.82
N ALA A 198 -12.24 -9.06 1.44
CA ALA A 198 -12.63 -8.17 0.34
C ALA A 198 -12.54 -8.87 -1.04
N TRP A 199 -11.47 -9.64 -1.30
CA TRP A 199 -11.32 -10.37 -2.57
C TRP A 199 -12.37 -11.45 -2.75
N GLY A 200 -12.75 -12.16 -1.68
CA GLY A 200 -13.81 -13.15 -1.71
C GLY A 200 -15.22 -12.62 -1.43
N ASP A 201 -15.39 -11.30 -1.36
CA ASP A 201 -16.69 -10.68 -1.10
C ASP A 201 -17.64 -10.89 -2.29
N LYS A 202 -18.92 -11.20 -1.97
CA LYS A 202 -19.95 -11.55 -2.97
C LYS A 202 -20.57 -10.33 -3.66
N VAL A 203 -20.18 -9.11 -3.28
CA VAL A 203 -20.70 -7.86 -3.87
C VAL A 203 -19.61 -7.11 -4.62
N VAL A 204 -18.43 -6.94 -4.00
CA VAL A 204 -17.35 -6.09 -4.55
C VAL A 204 -16.10 -6.88 -4.96
N GLY A 205 -16.00 -8.15 -4.60
CA GLY A 205 -14.85 -9.02 -4.85
C GLY A 205 -14.87 -9.76 -6.18
N PHE A 206 -14.06 -10.80 -6.27
CA PHE A 206 -13.96 -11.68 -7.44
C PHE A 206 -15.25 -12.42 -7.79
N PRO A 207 -16.03 -12.99 -6.82
CA PRO A 207 -17.15 -13.86 -7.13
C PRO A 207 -18.14 -13.31 -8.15
N PRO A 208 -18.74 -12.11 -7.99
CA PRO A 208 -19.77 -11.62 -8.92
C PRO A 208 -19.21 -11.28 -10.31
N VAL A 209 -17.95 -10.88 -10.40
CA VAL A 209 -17.31 -10.55 -11.68
C VAL A 209 -16.97 -11.83 -12.44
N LEU A 210 -16.43 -12.84 -11.76
CA LEU A 210 -16.10 -14.12 -12.36
C LEU A 210 -17.35 -14.82 -12.91
N GLU A 211 -18.43 -14.85 -12.14
CA GLU A 211 -19.73 -15.41 -12.58
C GLU A 211 -20.22 -14.72 -13.86
N LYS A 212 -20.22 -13.38 -13.89
CA LYS A 212 -20.63 -12.59 -15.06
C LYS A 212 -19.76 -12.87 -16.29
N MET A 213 -18.47 -13.18 -16.11
CA MET A 213 -17.53 -13.51 -17.19
C MET A 213 -17.54 -15.01 -17.57
N GLY A 214 -18.39 -15.82 -16.94
CA GLY A 214 -18.53 -17.24 -17.20
C GLY A 214 -17.41 -18.10 -16.61
N TYR A 215 -16.73 -17.60 -15.57
CA TYR A 215 -15.82 -18.41 -14.74
C TYR A 215 -16.60 -19.09 -13.60
N ALA A 216 -16.20 -20.30 -13.23
CA ALA A 216 -16.74 -21.01 -12.07
C ALA A 216 -15.75 -20.96 -10.93
N LEU A 217 -16.08 -20.24 -9.86
CA LEU A 217 -15.22 -20.10 -8.67
C LEU A 217 -15.50 -21.22 -7.66
N THR A 218 -14.46 -21.93 -7.26
CA THR A 218 -14.41 -22.81 -6.09
C THR A 218 -13.81 -22.02 -4.93
N ASP A 219 -14.64 -21.60 -3.98
CA ASP A 219 -14.23 -20.90 -2.75
C ASP A 219 -14.45 -21.82 -1.54
N PRO A 220 -13.40 -22.45 -0.98
CA PRO A 220 -13.52 -23.35 0.17
C PRO A 220 -13.69 -22.60 1.51
N GLY A 221 -13.85 -21.29 1.48
CA GLY A 221 -13.93 -20.43 2.66
C GLY A 221 -12.59 -19.84 3.07
N ARG A 222 -12.62 -19.09 4.16
CA ARG A 222 -11.45 -18.36 4.67
C ARG A 222 -10.56 -19.27 5.51
N TYR A 223 -9.25 -19.16 5.30
CA TYR A 223 -8.25 -19.80 6.16
C TYR A 223 -7.56 -18.75 7.05
N GLN A 224 -6.95 -19.18 8.14
CA GLN A 224 -6.17 -18.29 9.01
C GLN A 224 -4.75 -18.10 8.45
N ASN A 225 -4.27 -16.86 8.44
CA ASN A 225 -2.88 -16.58 8.09
C ASN A 225 -1.93 -17.36 9.02
N MET A 226 -0.77 -17.75 8.49
CA MET A 226 0.24 -18.58 9.14
C MET A 226 -0.22 -20.03 9.43
N THR A 227 -1.17 -20.55 8.62
CA THR A 227 -1.48 -21.98 8.65
C THR A 227 -0.38 -22.81 8.01
N ASP A 228 -0.15 -24.00 8.53
CA ASP A 228 0.80 -24.98 8.01
C ASP A 228 0.17 -26.10 7.16
N ASP A 229 -1.19 -26.09 7.03
CA ASP A 229 -1.93 -27.08 6.27
C ASP A 229 -2.98 -26.48 5.32
N PHE A 230 -2.77 -26.66 4.02
CA PHE A 230 -3.67 -26.25 2.95
C PHE A 230 -4.38 -27.43 2.26
N SER A 231 -4.37 -28.62 2.86
CA SER A 231 -4.94 -29.82 2.26
C SER A 231 -6.43 -29.68 1.91
N ALA A 232 -7.20 -28.95 2.72
CA ALA A 232 -8.61 -28.70 2.47
C ALA A 232 -8.83 -27.90 1.17
N GLN A 233 -8.08 -26.81 1.01
CA GLN A 233 -8.13 -25.94 -0.17
C GLN A 233 -7.66 -26.68 -1.41
N ILE A 234 -6.53 -27.40 -1.34
CA ILE A 234 -5.97 -28.17 -2.45
C ILE A 234 -6.96 -29.27 -2.91
N ASN A 235 -7.56 -30.00 -1.97
CA ASN A 235 -8.56 -31.04 -2.30
C ASN A 235 -9.80 -30.42 -2.96
N ALA A 236 -10.28 -29.27 -2.48
CA ALA A 236 -11.41 -28.58 -3.09
C ALA A 236 -11.09 -28.16 -4.53
N PHE A 237 -9.90 -27.60 -4.79
CA PHE A 237 -9.47 -27.17 -6.13
C PHE A 237 -9.30 -28.35 -7.09
N LYS A 238 -8.70 -29.46 -6.62
CA LYS A 238 -8.58 -30.70 -7.40
C LYS A 238 -9.95 -31.26 -7.76
N SER A 239 -10.84 -31.38 -6.78
CA SER A 239 -12.20 -31.93 -6.99
C SER A 239 -13.03 -31.00 -7.88
N GLY A 240 -12.83 -29.68 -7.80
CA GLY A 240 -13.44 -28.70 -8.70
C GLY A 240 -12.86 -28.72 -10.11
N GLY A 241 -11.72 -29.37 -10.33
CA GLY A 241 -10.99 -29.36 -11.59
C GLY A 241 -10.48 -27.97 -11.97
N CYS A 242 -10.01 -27.20 -10.98
CA CYS A 242 -9.54 -25.82 -11.19
C CYS A 242 -8.24 -25.79 -12.01
N GLU A 243 -8.25 -25.10 -13.14
CA GLU A 243 -7.06 -24.83 -13.96
C GLU A 243 -6.45 -23.46 -13.66
N ILE A 244 -7.17 -22.62 -12.93
CA ILE A 244 -6.73 -21.29 -12.49
C ILE A 244 -6.77 -21.23 -10.98
N ILE A 245 -5.73 -20.70 -10.36
CA ILE A 245 -5.72 -20.33 -8.94
C ILE A 245 -5.53 -18.83 -8.82
N THR A 246 -6.34 -18.22 -7.97
CA THR A 246 -6.21 -16.82 -7.57
C THR A 246 -6.30 -16.67 -6.05
N GLY A 247 -5.73 -15.60 -5.52
CA GLY A 247 -5.75 -15.32 -4.09
C GLY A 247 -4.90 -14.12 -3.72
N VAL A 248 -5.02 -13.71 -2.46
CA VAL A 248 -4.24 -12.62 -1.87
C VAL A 248 -3.55 -13.14 -0.61
N VAL A 249 -2.41 -13.76 -0.78
CA VAL A 249 -1.77 -14.66 0.18
C VAL A 249 -0.45 -14.06 0.66
N ILE A 250 -0.18 -14.06 1.96
CA ILE A 250 1.11 -13.62 2.49
C ILE A 250 2.26 -14.55 2.04
N PRO A 251 3.52 -14.07 1.93
CA PRO A 251 4.64 -14.86 1.41
C PRO A 251 4.85 -16.25 2.05
N PRO A 252 4.84 -16.42 3.39
CA PRO A 252 5.03 -17.74 4.00
C PRO A 252 3.91 -18.72 3.67
N ASP A 253 2.67 -18.26 3.65
CA ASP A 253 1.49 -19.09 3.38
C ASP A 253 1.48 -19.59 1.92
N PHE A 254 1.83 -18.70 0.97
CA PHE A 254 1.91 -19.11 -0.43
C PHE A 254 3.01 -20.15 -0.66
N THR A 255 4.16 -19.99 -0.03
CA THR A 255 5.24 -20.98 -0.10
C THR A 255 4.77 -22.35 0.40
N THR A 256 4.08 -22.36 1.54
CA THR A 256 3.51 -23.60 2.13
C THR A 256 2.45 -24.22 1.19
N PHE A 257 1.47 -23.41 0.77
CA PHE A 257 0.42 -23.85 -0.15
C PHE A 257 0.98 -24.45 -1.46
N TRP A 258 1.92 -23.75 -2.10
CA TRP A 258 2.45 -24.12 -3.39
C TRP A 258 3.27 -25.42 -3.33
N ASN A 259 4.06 -25.61 -2.26
CA ASN A 259 4.78 -26.84 -2.03
C ASN A 259 3.84 -28.02 -1.78
N GLN A 260 2.81 -27.84 -0.94
CA GLN A 260 1.79 -28.88 -0.69
C GLN A 260 0.97 -29.20 -1.94
N ALA A 261 0.61 -28.21 -2.75
CA ALA A 261 -0.09 -28.40 -4.00
C ALA A 261 0.70 -29.32 -4.95
N LYS A 262 2.00 -29.07 -5.10
CA LYS A 262 2.90 -29.92 -5.89
C LYS A 262 3.03 -31.33 -5.34
N GLN A 263 3.24 -31.47 -4.03
CA GLN A 263 3.34 -32.79 -3.36
C GLN A 263 2.06 -33.62 -3.54
N GLN A 264 0.89 -32.95 -3.57
CA GLN A 264 -0.40 -33.59 -3.78
C GLN A 264 -0.78 -33.74 -5.26
N GLY A 265 0.12 -33.41 -6.20
CA GLY A 265 -0.10 -33.53 -7.65
C GLY A 265 -1.17 -32.57 -8.19
N PHE A 266 -1.32 -31.41 -7.58
CA PHE A 266 -2.17 -30.35 -8.11
C PHE A 266 -1.32 -29.41 -8.99
N ALA A 267 -1.68 -29.30 -10.27
CA ALA A 267 -0.96 -28.54 -11.29
C ALA A 267 -1.93 -27.65 -12.09
N PRO A 268 -2.23 -26.45 -11.61
CA PRO A 268 -3.03 -25.49 -12.38
C PRO A 268 -2.22 -24.92 -13.55
N LYS A 269 -2.91 -24.51 -14.63
CA LYS A 269 -2.28 -23.80 -15.77
C LYS A 269 -1.89 -22.38 -15.44
N ILE A 270 -2.61 -21.73 -14.52
CA ILE A 270 -2.41 -20.33 -14.09
C ILE A 270 -2.47 -20.25 -12.57
N ALA A 271 -1.55 -19.50 -12.00
CA ALA A 271 -1.60 -19.04 -10.62
C ALA A 271 -1.30 -17.53 -10.57
N SER A 272 -2.35 -16.73 -10.31
CA SER A 272 -2.27 -15.27 -10.18
C SER A 272 -2.54 -14.90 -8.73
N ILE A 273 -1.48 -14.54 -8.00
CA ILE A 273 -1.50 -14.41 -6.54
C ILE A 273 -0.99 -13.03 -6.14
N GLY A 274 -1.82 -12.31 -5.41
CA GLY A 274 -1.47 -11.05 -4.76
C GLY A 274 -0.64 -11.23 -3.49
N LYS A 275 -0.06 -10.15 -3.00
CA LYS A 275 0.85 -10.07 -1.84
C LYS A 275 2.13 -10.90 -2.02
N ALA A 276 2.06 -12.22 -2.01
CA ALA A 276 3.23 -13.11 -1.99
C ALA A 276 4.15 -12.92 -3.18
N LEU A 277 3.57 -12.80 -4.38
CA LEU A 277 4.34 -12.76 -5.62
C LEU A 277 4.81 -11.34 -6.02
N LEU A 278 4.72 -10.38 -5.10
CA LEU A 278 5.30 -9.05 -5.25
C LEU A 278 6.82 -9.04 -4.99
N PHE A 279 7.32 -10.08 -4.32
CA PHE A 279 8.69 -10.15 -3.80
C PHE A 279 9.51 -11.20 -4.54
N PRO A 280 10.64 -10.81 -5.17
CA PRO A 280 11.54 -11.74 -5.86
C PRO A 280 11.97 -12.90 -4.97
N GLN A 281 12.24 -12.64 -3.69
CA GLN A 281 12.71 -13.65 -2.74
C GLN A 281 11.69 -14.78 -2.55
N THR A 282 10.39 -14.46 -2.53
CA THR A 282 9.35 -15.49 -2.43
C THR A 282 9.37 -16.41 -3.65
N VAL A 283 9.55 -15.84 -4.83
CA VAL A 283 9.57 -16.61 -6.09
C VAL A 283 10.86 -17.43 -6.19
N GLU A 284 12.00 -16.85 -5.81
CA GLU A 284 13.30 -17.52 -5.79
C GLU A 284 13.32 -18.69 -4.82
N ALA A 285 12.66 -18.57 -3.66
CA ALA A 285 12.56 -19.65 -2.66
C ALA A 285 11.79 -20.88 -3.21
N LEU A 286 10.96 -20.71 -4.23
CA LEU A 286 10.25 -21.81 -4.89
C LEU A 286 11.11 -22.57 -5.93
N GLY A 287 12.34 -22.12 -6.19
CA GLY A 287 13.20 -22.68 -7.23
C GLY A 287 12.50 -22.62 -8.60
N ASN A 288 12.63 -23.66 -9.43
CA ASN A 288 12.00 -23.68 -10.75
C ASN A 288 10.46 -23.62 -10.70
N ALA A 289 9.87 -23.87 -9.54
CA ALA A 289 8.42 -23.85 -9.33
C ALA A 289 7.81 -22.45 -9.30
N GLY A 290 8.63 -21.41 -9.26
CA GLY A 290 8.20 -20.03 -9.42
C GLY A 290 8.00 -19.58 -10.86
N HIS A 291 8.45 -20.39 -11.83
CA HIS A 291 8.32 -20.05 -13.25
C HIS A 291 6.86 -19.97 -13.69
N ASN A 292 6.51 -18.90 -14.39
CA ASN A 292 5.18 -18.58 -14.87
C ASN A 292 4.12 -18.30 -13.79
N LEU A 293 4.50 -18.13 -12.53
CA LEU A 293 3.61 -17.52 -11.54
C LEU A 293 3.36 -16.05 -11.90
N SER A 294 2.14 -15.56 -11.67
CA SER A 294 1.73 -14.20 -12.03
C SER A 294 1.16 -13.43 -10.86
N SER A 295 1.24 -12.10 -10.94
CA SER A 295 0.76 -11.19 -9.91
C SER A 295 0.28 -9.88 -10.52
N GLU A 296 -0.37 -9.07 -9.71
CA GLU A 296 -0.52 -7.65 -9.98
C GLU A 296 0.84 -6.96 -9.93
N VAL A 297 1.00 -5.94 -10.74
CA VAL A 297 2.24 -5.16 -10.83
C VAL A 297 1.95 -3.69 -10.62
N TRP A 298 2.45 -3.17 -9.51
CA TRP A 298 2.25 -1.80 -9.05
C TRP A 298 3.33 -0.86 -9.58
N TRP A 299 4.55 -1.35 -9.58
CA TRP A 299 5.73 -0.61 -9.96
C TRP A 299 6.87 -1.57 -10.36
N THR A 300 7.62 -1.17 -11.38
CA THR A 300 8.82 -1.85 -11.87
C THR A 300 9.79 -0.83 -12.45
N PRO A 301 11.06 -1.19 -12.70
CA PRO A 301 12.00 -0.35 -13.44
C PRO A 301 11.51 0.11 -14.83
N SER A 302 10.58 -0.61 -15.44
CA SER A 302 10.03 -0.29 -16.76
C SER A 302 8.83 0.67 -16.73
N HIS A 303 8.36 1.09 -15.55
CA HIS A 303 7.32 2.11 -15.46
C HIS A 303 7.84 3.46 -15.95
N PRO A 304 7.07 4.18 -16.78
CA PRO A 304 7.53 5.39 -17.47
C PRO A 304 7.48 6.65 -16.60
N PHE A 305 7.49 6.49 -15.28
CA PHE A 305 7.35 7.58 -14.32
C PHE A 305 8.70 8.03 -13.76
N LYS A 306 8.69 9.22 -13.17
CA LYS A 306 9.87 9.85 -12.56
C LYS A 306 9.50 10.42 -11.18
N SER A 307 10.46 10.39 -10.28
CA SER A 307 10.33 11.06 -9.00
C SER A 307 10.21 12.58 -9.19
N SER A 308 9.19 13.17 -8.57
CA SER A 308 9.03 14.63 -8.45
C SER A 308 10.07 15.24 -7.51
N LEU A 309 10.63 14.43 -6.60
CA LEU A 309 11.59 14.87 -5.60
C LEU A 309 13.02 14.86 -6.14
N THR A 310 13.43 13.77 -6.83
CA THR A 310 14.81 13.58 -7.30
C THR A 310 14.98 13.74 -8.82
N GLY A 311 13.90 13.64 -9.59
CA GLY A 311 13.92 13.57 -11.06
C GLY A 311 14.34 12.21 -11.62
N GLU A 312 14.70 11.25 -10.76
CA GLU A 312 15.09 9.90 -11.15
C GLU A 312 13.94 9.12 -11.77
N THR A 313 14.25 8.31 -12.78
CA THR A 313 13.32 7.35 -13.37
C THR A 313 13.15 6.13 -12.47
N SER A 314 12.08 5.35 -12.69
CA SER A 314 11.86 4.08 -12.00
C SER A 314 13.06 3.13 -12.12
N SER A 315 13.72 3.07 -13.29
CA SER A 315 14.94 2.28 -13.50
C SER A 315 16.09 2.74 -12.61
N GLN A 316 16.34 4.05 -12.56
CA GLN A 316 17.42 4.62 -11.73
C GLN A 316 17.21 4.36 -10.24
N VAL A 317 15.96 4.49 -9.73
CA VAL A 317 15.65 4.19 -8.33
C VAL A 317 15.86 2.71 -8.01
N ALA A 318 15.42 1.80 -8.91
CA ALA A 318 15.61 0.35 -8.73
C ALA A 318 17.10 -0.04 -8.77
N GLU A 319 17.88 0.55 -9.66
CA GLU A 319 19.33 0.35 -9.76
C GLU A 319 20.05 0.86 -8.51
N ALA A 320 19.65 2.05 -8.01
CA ALA A 320 20.21 2.62 -6.78
C ALA A 320 19.93 1.71 -5.56
N PHE A 321 18.70 1.18 -5.44
CA PHE A 321 18.37 0.20 -4.40
C PHE A 321 19.24 -1.05 -4.48
N THR A 322 19.33 -1.66 -5.67
CA THR A 322 20.11 -2.89 -5.87
C THR A 322 21.60 -2.64 -5.57
N LYS A 323 22.14 -1.49 -5.99
CA LYS A 323 23.52 -1.12 -5.71
C LYS A 323 23.79 -0.90 -4.21
N ALA A 324 22.86 -0.26 -3.51
CA ALA A 324 23.02 0.04 -2.09
C ALA A 324 22.85 -1.20 -1.18
N THR A 325 22.00 -2.15 -1.58
CA THR A 325 21.58 -3.26 -0.71
C THR A 325 22.11 -4.62 -1.16
N SER A 326 22.61 -4.74 -2.40
CA SER A 326 22.94 -6.01 -3.07
C SER A 326 21.75 -6.97 -3.18
N ARG A 327 20.51 -6.44 -3.16
CA ARG A 327 19.25 -7.20 -3.23
C ARG A 327 18.47 -6.79 -4.47
N PRO A 328 17.65 -7.68 -5.05
CA PRO A 328 16.75 -7.30 -6.12
C PRO A 328 15.72 -6.27 -5.62
N TRP A 329 15.32 -5.37 -6.51
CA TRP A 329 14.26 -4.39 -6.23
C TRP A 329 12.93 -5.08 -5.93
N THR A 330 12.06 -4.39 -5.18
CA THR A 330 10.70 -4.83 -4.87
C THR A 330 9.69 -3.76 -5.23
N GLN A 331 8.45 -4.14 -5.50
CA GLN A 331 7.39 -3.22 -5.93
C GLN A 331 7.06 -2.13 -4.89
N PRO A 332 7.07 -2.38 -3.57
CA PRO A 332 6.81 -1.36 -2.56
C PRO A 332 7.75 -0.15 -2.60
N ILE A 333 8.95 -0.26 -3.18
CA ILE A 333 9.90 0.86 -3.29
C ILE A 333 9.26 2.11 -3.89
N GLY A 334 8.54 1.95 -5.03
CA GLY A 334 7.90 3.08 -5.70
C GLY A 334 6.86 3.78 -4.84
N PHE A 335 6.10 3.01 -4.08
CA PHE A 335 5.03 3.53 -3.23
C PHE A 335 5.56 4.17 -1.94
N ALA A 336 6.54 3.55 -1.29
CA ALA A 336 7.22 4.15 -0.14
C ALA A 336 7.92 5.46 -0.53
N HIS A 337 8.60 5.50 -1.69
CA HIS A 337 9.21 6.72 -2.22
C HIS A 337 8.15 7.80 -2.46
N THR A 338 7.02 7.45 -3.06
CA THR A 338 5.93 8.39 -3.35
C THR A 338 5.29 8.98 -2.10
N LEU A 339 5.23 8.27 -0.97
CA LEU A 339 4.81 8.87 0.30
C LEU A 339 5.67 10.10 0.67
N PHE A 340 6.97 10.02 0.46
CA PHE A 340 7.88 11.14 0.75
C PHE A 340 7.82 12.25 -0.32
N GLU A 341 7.55 11.93 -1.58
CA GLU A 341 7.27 12.93 -2.62
C GLU A 341 6.05 13.78 -2.21
N LEU A 342 4.96 13.10 -1.81
CA LEU A 342 3.74 13.74 -1.34
C LEU A 342 3.97 14.57 -0.06
N ALA A 343 4.73 14.03 0.90
CA ALA A 343 5.04 14.75 2.12
C ALA A 343 5.76 16.08 1.85
N VAL A 344 6.76 16.07 0.95
CA VAL A 344 7.47 17.32 0.58
C VAL A 344 6.56 18.31 -0.14
N ASP A 345 5.75 17.84 -1.10
CA ASP A 345 4.81 18.69 -1.83
C ASP A 345 3.77 19.31 -0.90
N VAL A 346 3.17 18.50 -0.02
CA VAL A 346 2.17 18.93 0.95
C VAL A 346 2.75 19.96 1.93
N MET A 347 3.89 19.64 2.55
CA MET A 347 4.50 20.52 3.54
C MET A 347 5.01 21.83 2.95
N LYS A 348 5.42 21.86 1.68
CA LYS A 348 5.77 23.10 0.98
C LYS A 348 4.57 24.00 0.67
N ARG A 349 3.38 23.42 0.51
CA ARG A 349 2.14 24.17 0.20
C ARG A 349 1.32 24.51 1.44
N ALA A 350 1.59 23.89 2.57
CA ALA A 350 0.96 24.21 3.84
C ALA A 350 1.52 25.53 4.37
N ASP A 351 0.66 26.56 4.51
CA ASP A 351 1.05 27.86 5.08
C ASP A 351 1.52 27.73 6.53
N ASP A 352 0.96 26.76 7.26
CA ASP A 352 1.41 26.35 8.59
C ASP A 352 1.51 24.82 8.65
N PRO A 353 2.71 24.23 8.53
CA PRO A 353 2.90 22.78 8.60
C PRO A 353 2.67 22.18 9.99
N THR A 354 2.41 22.99 11.02
CA THR A 354 2.06 22.53 12.36
C THR A 354 0.56 22.50 12.63
N ASP A 355 -0.26 23.10 11.74
CA ASP A 355 -1.72 23.06 11.82
C ASP A 355 -2.26 21.88 11.00
N SER A 356 -2.87 20.90 11.67
CA SER A 356 -3.43 19.69 11.08
C SER A 356 -4.48 19.97 10.00
N ASP A 357 -5.34 20.99 10.18
CA ASP A 357 -6.37 21.35 9.21
C ASP A 357 -5.73 21.91 7.93
N VAL A 358 -4.67 22.73 8.07
CA VAL A 358 -3.93 23.30 6.94
C VAL A 358 -3.20 22.21 6.16
N VAL A 359 -2.57 21.26 6.84
CA VAL A 359 -1.89 20.12 6.22
C VAL A 359 -2.91 19.21 5.52
N ALA A 360 -4.05 18.89 6.15
CA ALA A 360 -5.10 18.07 5.52
C ALA A 360 -5.68 18.74 4.25
N GLN A 361 -5.87 20.07 4.27
CA GLN A 361 -6.30 20.82 3.08
C GLN A 361 -5.23 20.79 1.98
N ALA A 362 -3.96 20.89 2.35
CA ALA A 362 -2.85 20.78 1.39
C ALA A 362 -2.80 19.36 0.76
N ILE A 363 -3.08 18.28 1.52
CA ILE A 363 -3.21 16.93 0.97
C ILE A 363 -4.37 16.88 -0.04
N ALA A 364 -5.55 17.34 0.34
CA ALA A 364 -6.74 17.32 -0.52
C ALA A 364 -6.53 18.07 -1.85
N ALA A 365 -5.70 19.12 -1.85
CA ALA A 365 -5.40 19.94 -3.02
C ALA A 365 -4.24 19.40 -3.89
N THR A 366 -3.67 18.25 -3.55
CA THR A 366 -2.51 17.67 -4.26
C THR A 366 -2.86 17.31 -5.71
N LYS A 367 -1.95 17.70 -6.61
CA LYS A 367 -1.87 17.25 -8.01
C LYS A 367 -0.39 17.13 -8.34
N LEU A 368 0.14 15.92 -8.28
CA LEU A 368 1.57 15.68 -8.38
C LEU A 368 1.85 14.48 -9.29
N ASP A 369 2.76 14.64 -10.25
CA ASP A 369 3.33 13.51 -10.98
C ASP A 369 4.41 12.87 -10.13
N THR A 370 4.26 11.58 -9.83
CA THR A 370 5.12 10.85 -8.88
C THR A 370 5.78 9.64 -9.53
N LEU A 371 6.63 8.96 -8.78
CA LEU A 371 7.29 7.72 -9.21
C LEU A 371 6.32 6.56 -9.51
N VAL A 372 5.07 6.63 -9.03
CA VAL A 372 4.00 5.64 -9.34
C VAL A 372 2.93 6.18 -10.28
N GLY A 373 3.15 7.36 -10.86
CA GLY A 373 2.23 8.05 -11.73
C GLY A 373 1.58 9.28 -11.08
N PRO A 374 0.61 9.90 -11.74
CA PRO A 374 -0.05 11.09 -11.22
C PRO A 374 -0.93 10.76 -10.02
N ILE A 375 -0.80 11.54 -8.95
CA ILE A 375 -1.63 11.47 -7.74
C ILE A 375 -2.45 12.74 -7.62
N ALA A 376 -3.77 12.57 -7.52
CA ALA A 376 -4.71 13.65 -7.24
C ALA A 376 -5.95 13.09 -6.53
N TRP A 377 -6.38 13.77 -5.47
CA TRP A 377 -7.65 13.45 -4.78
C TRP A 377 -8.80 14.21 -5.46
N ASP A 378 -9.03 13.93 -6.76
CA ASP A 378 -10.04 14.57 -7.60
C ASP A 378 -11.31 13.73 -7.79
N GLY A 379 -11.37 12.56 -7.16
CA GLY A 379 -12.50 11.63 -7.22
C GLY A 379 -12.66 10.89 -8.55
N LYS A 380 -11.71 11.01 -9.47
CA LYS A 380 -11.79 10.39 -10.78
C LYS A 380 -11.86 8.86 -10.69
N ASN A 381 -12.84 8.26 -11.36
CA ASN A 381 -13.08 6.82 -11.38
C ASN A 381 -13.38 6.20 -9.99
N LEU A 382 -13.93 7.00 -9.07
CA LEU A 382 -14.29 6.59 -7.72
C LEU A 382 -15.76 6.85 -7.44
N PRO A 383 -16.41 6.06 -6.57
CA PRO A 383 -17.75 6.38 -6.08
C PRO A 383 -17.71 7.62 -5.17
N PRO A 384 -18.81 8.40 -5.12
CA PRO A 384 -18.84 9.67 -4.39
C PRO A 384 -18.38 9.63 -2.94
N PHE A 385 -18.64 8.52 -2.23
CA PHE A 385 -18.26 8.36 -0.82
C PHE A 385 -16.73 8.25 -0.62
N ALA A 386 -16.00 7.69 -1.58
CA ALA A 386 -14.54 7.52 -1.50
C ALA A 386 -13.77 8.65 -2.19
N ALA A 387 -14.44 9.45 -3.01
CA ALA A 387 -13.85 10.44 -3.91
C ALA A 387 -12.94 11.48 -3.22
N LYS A 388 -13.25 11.84 -1.96
CA LYS A 388 -12.46 12.81 -1.19
C LYS A 388 -11.11 12.27 -0.74
N ASN A 389 -11.07 10.98 -0.40
CA ASN A 389 -9.96 10.42 0.38
C ASN A 389 -9.10 9.40 -0.37
N VAL A 390 -9.51 9.04 -1.58
CA VAL A 390 -8.81 8.03 -2.39
C VAL A 390 -8.29 8.66 -3.68
N ALA A 391 -7.02 8.39 -4.00
CA ALA A 391 -6.42 8.63 -5.31
C ALA A 391 -6.03 7.28 -5.93
N LYS A 392 -6.55 6.98 -7.13
CA LYS A 392 -6.23 5.71 -7.80
C LYS A 392 -4.89 5.77 -8.50
N THR A 393 -4.10 4.71 -8.35
CA THR A 393 -2.84 4.51 -9.08
C THR A 393 -3.01 3.52 -10.23
N PRO A 394 -2.15 3.58 -11.25
CA PRO A 394 -2.10 2.57 -12.31
C PRO A 394 -1.83 1.17 -11.74
N LEU A 395 -2.40 0.16 -12.39
CA LEU A 395 -2.12 -1.25 -12.12
C LEU A 395 -1.96 -1.99 -13.44
N VAL A 396 -0.97 -2.87 -13.53
CA VAL A 396 -0.76 -3.79 -14.66
C VAL A 396 -0.57 -5.21 -14.16
N GLY A 397 -0.53 -6.17 -15.06
CA GLY A 397 -0.31 -7.58 -14.73
C GLY A 397 1.04 -8.07 -15.21
N GLY A 398 1.67 -8.93 -14.42
CA GLY A 398 2.97 -9.50 -14.77
C GLY A 398 3.13 -10.96 -14.41
N GLN A 399 4.15 -11.56 -14.98
CA GLN A 399 4.48 -12.97 -14.81
C GLN A 399 5.99 -13.13 -14.57
N TRP A 400 6.33 -13.93 -13.60
CA TRP A 400 7.72 -14.24 -13.26
C TRP A 400 8.33 -15.24 -14.25
N ARG A 401 9.46 -14.87 -14.85
CA ARG A 401 10.20 -15.69 -15.80
C ARG A 401 11.54 -16.11 -15.21
N LEU A 402 11.77 -17.40 -15.15
CA LEU A 402 13.08 -17.93 -14.78
C LEU A 402 14.09 -17.57 -15.87
N LYS A 403 15.23 -17.02 -15.47
CA LYS A 403 16.33 -16.66 -16.37
C LYS A 403 17.29 -17.82 -16.61
N ASP A 404 17.91 -17.81 -17.79
CA ASP A 404 19.09 -18.64 -18.03
C ASP A 404 20.20 -18.25 -17.04
N GLY A 405 20.65 -19.18 -16.23
CA GLY A 405 21.67 -18.93 -15.20
C GLY A 405 21.09 -18.61 -13.80
N GLY A 406 19.77 -18.61 -13.63
CA GLY A 406 19.09 -18.45 -12.34
C GLY A 406 18.54 -17.04 -12.06
N GLY A 407 17.71 -16.94 -11.02
CA GLY A 407 16.95 -15.74 -10.70
C GLY A 407 15.74 -15.54 -11.61
N TYR A 408 14.98 -14.49 -11.37
CA TYR A 408 13.71 -14.24 -12.04
C TYR A 408 13.64 -12.80 -12.59
N ASP A 409 12.94 -12.64 -13.72
CA ASP A 409 12.47 -11.35 -14.20
C ASP A 409 10.94 -11.28 -14.08
N LEU A 410 10.42 -10.14 -13.63
CA LEU A 410 9.00 -9.85 -13.65
C LEU A 410 8.65 -9.15 -14.98
N VAL A 411 7.99 -9.88 -15.86
CA VAL A 411 7.61 -9.42 -17.20
C VAL A 411 6.17 -8.94 -17.18
N ILE A 412 5.92 -7.68 -17.54
CA ILE A 412 4.56 -7.14 -17.69
C ILE A 412 3.89 -7.82 -18.89
N THR A 413 2.76 -8.48 -18.66
CA THR A 413 2.03 -9.29 -19.65
C THR A 413 0.63 -8.76 -19.97
N ASP A 414 0.11 -7.84 -19.16
CA ASP A 414 -1.13 -7.09 -19.41
C ASP A 414 -1.00 -5.64 -18.92
N ASN A 415 -1.43 -4.68 -19.77
CA ASN A 415 -1.47 -3.26 -19.44
C ASN A 415 -2.77 -2.57 -19.87
N LYS A 416 -3.85 -3.34 -20.10
CA LYS A 416 -5.11 -2.77 -20.61
C LYS A 416 -5.70 -1.69 -19.69
N THR A 417 -5.47 -1.80 -18.39
CA THR A 417 -5.89 -0.82 -17.38
C THR A 417 -5.00 0.41 -17.32
N ALA A 418 -3.74 0.32 -17.79
CA ALA A 418 -2.75 1.40 -17.80
C ALA A 418 -1.86 1.33 -19.06
N PRO A 419 -2.39 1.70 -20.25
CA PRO A 419 -1.72 1.47 -21.55
C PRO A 419 -0.40 2.21 -21.76
N ASN A 420 -0.12 3.21 -20.95
CA ASN A 420 1.15 3.95 -20.96
C ASN A 420 2.32 3.17 -20.34
N ILE A 421 2.06 2.07 -19.62
CA ILE A 421 3.09 1.20 -19.07
C ILE A 421 3.39 0.12 -20.12
N PRO A 422 4.68 -0.07 -20.55
CA PRO A 422 4.99 -0.98 -21.66
C PRO A 422 4.82 -2.45 -21.28
N VAL A 423 4.27 -3.24 -22.20
CA VAL A 423 4.20 -4.70 -22.11
C VAL A 423 5.53 -5.29 -22.55
N GLY A 424 6.08 -6.23 -21.79
CA GLY A 424 7.31 -6.95 -22.07
C GLY A 424 7.13 -8.35 -22.69
N GLY A 425 5.91 -8.91 -22.59
CA GLY A 425 5.62 -10.26 -23.07
C GLY A 425 4.14 -10.61 -23.03
N LYS A 426 3.85 -11.90 -23.18
CA LYS A 426 2.50 -12.46 -23.04
C LYS A 426 2.49 -13.48 -21.91
N MET A 427 1.31 -13.78 -21.39
CA MET A 427 1.12 -14.89 -20.44
C MET A 427 1.50 -16.24 -21.07
N GLU A 428 2.12 -17.10 -20.28
CA GLU A 428 2.40 -18.50 -20.59
C GLU A 428 1.87 -19.38 -19.47
N ALA A 429 1.38 -20.57 -19.85
CA ALA A 429 0.90 -21.53 -18.85
C ALA A 429 2.04 -22.04 -17.97
N ILE A 430 1.72 -22.39 -16.73
CA ILE A 430 2.60 -23.16 -15.85
C ILE A 430 2.73 -24.55 -16.45
N ALA A 431 3.99 -25.03 -16.63
CA ALA A 431 4.31 -26.31 -17.24
C ALA A 431 4.12 -27.47 -16.27
#